data_d2a3988551718670fc9c284426ed003a
#
_entry.id   d2a3988551718670fc9c284426ed003a
#
_cell.length_a   1.000
_cell.length_b   1.000
_cell.length_c   1.000
_cell.angle_alpha   90.00
_cell.angle_beta   90.00
_cell.angle_gamma   90.00
#
_symmetry.space_group_name_H-M   'P 1'
#
loop_
_entity.id
_entity.type
_entity.pdbx_description
1 polymer ?
#
loop_
_entity_poly.entity_id
_entity_poly.type
_entity_poly.pdbx_seq_one_letter_code
_entity_poly.pdbx_strand_id
1 'polypeptide(L)'
;MNKASTRLNPSKLTIEPTTRCNFSCVMCVKQAPGNEIENGDLSFNTFTQLKSVFSGLKNLVFSGIGEPLLHPELEKFVGFAKKRMPEEGRIGLQTNGNLLDESRLESLLNSGLDEICVSLDAVSAESFKQIR
;
A
#
# COMPACT_ATOMS: atom_id res chain seq x y z
N MET A 1 -41.86 2.96 -7.87
CA MET A 1 -40.70 2.85 -8.76
C MET A 1 -39.46 2.58 -7.89
N ASN A 2 -39.04 1.30 -7.76
CA ASN A 2 -37.86 0.93 -7.00
C ASN A 2 -36.61 1.38 -7.77
N LYS A 3 -35.89 2.38 -7.25
CA LYS A 3 -34.53 2.67 -7.68
C LYS A 3 -33.67 1.49 -7.24
N ALA A 4 -33.37 0.58 -8.16
CA ALA A 4 -32.33 -0.38 -7.96
C ALA A 4 -31.02 0.40 -7.71
N SER A 5 -30.58 0.44 -6.46
CA SER A 5 -29.28 0.95 -6.08
C SER A 5 -28.25 0.02 -6.72
N THR A 6 -27.70 0.39 -7.85
CA THR A 6 -26.55 -0.29 -8.46
C THR A 6 -25.37 -0.07 -7.51
N ARG A 7 -25.20 -0.97 -6.54
CA ARG A 7 -23.99 -1.00 -5.73
C ARG A 7 -22.84 -1.39 -6.66
N LEU A 8 -22.05 -0.40 -7.06
CA LEU A 8 -20.78 -0.66 -7.74
C LEU A 8 -19.85 -1.31 -6.71
N ASN A 9 -19.62 -2.60 -6.83
CA ASN A 9 -18.61 -3.29 -6.04
C ASN A 9 -17.27 -3.13 -6.77
N PRO A 10 -16.28 -2.42 -6.20
CA PRO A 10 -14.97 -2.30 -6.81
C PRO A 10 -14.31 -3.67 -6.88
N SER A 11 -13.67 -3.98 -8.00
CA SER A 11 -12.84 -5.19 -8.14
C SER A 11 -11.39 -4.96 -7.76
N LYS A 12 -10.96 -3.68 -7.71
CA LYS A 12 -9.61 -3.25 -7.31
C LYS A 12 -9.72 -2.09 -6.33
N LEU A 13 -8.87 -2.13 -5.31
CA LEU A 13 -8.74 -1.06 -4.31
C LEU A 13 -7.25 -0.78 -4.09
N THR A 14 -6.89 0.49 -4.03
CA THR A 14 -5.56 0.94 -3.60
C THR A 14 -5.72 1.68 -2.28
N ILE A 15 -4.90 1.35 -1.30
CA ILE A 15 -4.92 1.95 0.03
C ILE A 15 -3.53 2.49 0.34
N GLU A 16 -3.47 3.74 0.77
CA GLU A 16 -2.27 4.34 1.32
C GLU A 16 -2.24 4.10 2.84
N PRO A 17 -1.34 3.25 3.35
CA PRO A 17 -1.28 2.97 4.78
C PRO A 17 -0.60 4.10 5.56
N THR A 18 0.33 4.81 4.94
CA THR A 18 1.05 5.93 5.55
C THR A 18 1.49 6.95 4.50
N THR A 19 1.50 8.22 4.87
CA THR A 19 2.11 9.29 4.06
C THR A 19 3.59 9.52 4.39
N ARG A 20 4.13 8.84 5.42
CA ARG A 20 5.56 8.90 5.75
C ARG A 20 6.39 8.18 4.71
N CYS A 21 7.53 8.73 4.35
CA CYS A 21 8.49 8.10 3.46
C CYS A 21 9.92 8.31 3.99
N ASN A 22 10.78 7.32 3.82
CA ASN A 22 12.20 7.37 4.19
C ASN A 22 13.08 7.90 3.05
N PHE A 23 12.48 8.27 1.89
CA PHE A 23 13.17 8.91 0.78
C PHE A 23 12.64 10.33 0.53
N SER A 24 13.46 11.12 -0.17
CA SER A 24 13.15 12.50 -0.59
C SER A 24 13.36 12.68 -2.10
N CYS A 25 12.80 11.75 -2.88
CA CYS A 25 12.99 11.69 -4.34
C CYS A 25 12.66 13.02 -5.00
N VAL A 26 13.52 13.49 -5.89
CA VAL A 26 13.42 14.83 -6.53
C VAL A 26 12.12 15.02 -7.32
N MET A 27 11.54 13.95 -7.86
CA MET A 27 10.27 13.98 -8.61
C MET A 27 9.03 13.77 -7.72
N CYS A 28 9.20 13.54 -6.42
CA CYS A 28 8.07 13.22 -5.54
C CYS A 28 7.22 14.46 -5.28
N VAL A 29 5.89 14.31 -5.34
CA VAL A 29 4.95 15.38 -5.02
C VAL A 29 5.15 15.94 -3.59
N LYS A 30 5.68 15.15 -2.66
CA LYS A 30 6.04 15.61 -1.31
C LYS A 30 7.15 16.66 -1.30
N GLN A 31 7.98 16.72 -2.35
CA GLN A 31 9.06 17.70 -2.50
C GLN A 31 8.61 18.92 -3.30
N ALA A 32 7.38 18.94 -3.84
CA ALA A 32 6.87 20.05 -4.61
C ALA A 32 6.72 21.31 -3.74
N PRO A 33 7.07 22.51 -4.26
CA PRO A 33 6.82 23.76 -3.56
C PRO A 33 5.34 23.94 -3.19
N GLY A 34 5.06 24.32 -1.96
CA GLY A 34 3.68 24.49 -1.47
C GLY A 34 2.96 23.19 -1.14
N ASN A 35 3.69 22.08 -1.07
CA ASN A 35 3.11 20.83 -0.61
C ASN A 35 2.66 20.93 0.86
N GLU A 36 1.40 20.56 1.12
CA GLU A 36 0.77 20.55 2.44
C GLU A 36 0.49 19.11 2.95
N ILE A 37 1.16 18.10 2.38
CA ILE A 37 0.97 16.70 2.77
C ILE A 37 1.61 16.47 4.15
N GLU A 38 0.78 16.32 5.15
CA GLU A 38 1.20 15.98 6.50
C GLU A 38 1.55 14.50 6.62
N ASN A 39 2.51 14.18 7.50
CA ASN A 39 2.85 12.79 7.82
C ASN A 39 1.78 12.19 8.73
N GLY A 40 1.31 11.01 8.36
CA GLY A 40 0.29 10.29 9.13
C GLY A 40 0.20 8.82 8.75
N ASP A 41 -0.42 8.05 9.64
CA ASP A 41 -0.67 6.63 9.45
C ASP A 41 -2.17 6.36 9.44
N LEU A 42 -2.62 5.50 8.56
CA LEU A 42 -3.99 4.99 8.56
C LEU A 42 -4.19 4.11 9.80
N SER A 43 -5.16 4.44 10.65
CA SER A 43 -5.44 3.60 11.82
C SER A 43 -6.08 2.26 11.41
N PHE A 44 -5.78 1.20 12.17
CA PHE A 44 -6.42 -0.10 11.97
C PHE A 44 -7.95 -0.01 12.08
N ASN A 45 -8.45 0.82 12.99
CA ASN A 45 -9.89 1.02 13.15
C ASN A 45 -10.53 1.62 11.88
N THR A 46 -9.89 2.63 11.27
CA THR A 46 -10.37 3.21 10.00
C THR A 46 -10.32 2.17 8.87
N PHE A 47 -9.21 1.42 8.77
CA PHE A 47 -9.05 0.37 7.77
C PHE A 47 -10.15 -0.70 7.86
N THR A 48 -10.52 -1.11 9.08
CA THR A 48 -11.55 -2.14 9.28
C THR A 48 -12.95 -1.70 8.86
N GLN A 49 -13.23 -0.40 8.69
CA GLN A 49 -14.51 0.07 8.14
C GLN A 49 -14.72 -0.38 6.69
N LEU A 50 -13.65 -0.74 5.99
CA LEU A 50 -13.70 -1.25 4.61
C LEU A 50 -14.04 -2.75 4.53
N LYS A 51 -14.30 -3.43 5.65
CA LYS A 51 -14.51 -4.89 5.72
C LYS A 51 -15.54 -5.43 4.73
N SER A 52 -16.60 -4.68 4.44
CA SER A 52 -17.65 -5.09 3.51
C SER A 52 -17.24 -5.01 2.03
N VAL A 53 -16.17 -4.28 1.73
CA VAL A 53 -15.65 -4.11 0.37
C VAL A 53 -14.75 -5.30 -0.02
N PHE A 54 -14.01 -5.86 0.94
CA PHE A 54 -13.00 -6.89 0.66
C PHE A 54 -13.55 -8.14 0.00
N SER A 55 -14.77 -8.56 0.33
CA SER A 55 -15.39 -9.76 -0.24
C SER A 55 -15.65 -9.72 -1.75
N GLY A 56 -15.61 -8.52 -2.35
CA GLY A 56 -15.76 -8.32 -3.80
C GLY A 56 -14.46 -8.01 -4.53
N LEU A 57 -13.33 -7.84 -3.82
CA LEU A 57 -12.07 -7.44 -4.43
C LEU A 57 -11.36 -8.61 -5.10
N LYS A 58 -10.89 -8.39 -6.32
CA LYS A 58 -9.90 -9.22 -6.99
C LYS A 58 -8.48 -8.78 -6.65
N ASN A 59 -8.27 -7.47 -6.44
CA ASN A 59 -6.96 -6.91 -6.14
C ASN A 59 -7.06 -5.84 -5.04
N LEU A 60 -6.22 -5.94 -4.04
CA LEU A 60 -5.92 -4.91 -3.06
C LEU A 60 -4.45 -4.53 -3.19
N VAL A 61 -4.12 -3.26 -3.30
CA VAL A 61 -2.73 -2.79 -3.39
C VAL A 61 -2.47 -1.78 -2.27
N PHE A 62 -1.45 -2.04 -1.48
CA PHE A 62 -0.91 -1.06 -0.54
C PHE A 62 0.12 -0.20 -1.29
N SER A 63 -0.23 1.05 -1.54
CA SER A 63 0.58 2.01 -2.28
C SER A 63 0.08 3.41 -2.00
N GLY A 64 0.94 4.40 -2.12
CA GLY A 64 0.60 5.81 -1.96
C GLY A 64 1.81 6.70 -2.15
N ILE A 65 1.74 7.89 -1.59
CA ILE A 65 2.82 8.88 -1.58
C ILE A 65 3.91 8.47 -0.59
N GLY A 66 3.52 7.83 0.51
CA GLY A 66 4.44 7.32 1.52
C GLY A 66 5.07 5.97 1.15
N GLU A 67 5.94 5.50 2.04
CA GLU A 67 6.52 4.15 1.96
C GLU A 67 5.73 3.20 2.87
N PRO A 68 4.98 2.25 2.31
CA PRO A 68 4.12 1.37 3.12
C PRO A 68 4.86 0.56 4.19
N LEU A 69 6.13 0.21 3.97
CA LEU A 69 6.94 -0.54 4.94
C LEU A 69 7.24 0.25 6.23
N LEU A 70 6.99 1.57 6.24
CA LEU A 70 7.06 2.39 7.46
C LEU A 70 5.82 2.25 8.34
N HIS A 71 4.73 1.66 7.82
CA HIS A 71 3.53 1.48 8.63
C HIS A 71 3.72 0.36 9.65
N PRO A 72 3.53 0.62 10.96
CA PRO A 72 3.87 -0.35 12.01
C PRO A 72 2.96 -1.59 12.05
N GLU A 73 1.76 -1.51 11.47
CA GLU A 73 0.77 -2.59 11.48
C GLU A 73 0.46 -3.12 10.07
N LEU A 74 1.37 -2.96 9.09
CA LEU A 74 1.10 -3.33 7.68
C LEU A 74 0.71 -4.81 7.55
N GLU A 75 1.43 -5.72 8.20
CA GLU A 75 1.12 -7.16 8.18
C GLU A 75 -0.27 -7.46 8.78
N LYS A 76 -0.67 -6.72 9.78
CA LYS A 76 -2.00 -6.84 10.37
C LYS A 76 -3.08 -6.42 9.38
N PHE A 77 -2.83 -5.38 8.58
CA PHE A 77 -3.73 -4.95 7.50
C PHE A 77 -3.84 -6.02 6.43
N VAL A 78 -2.69 -6.54 5.97
CA VAL A 78 -2.64 -7.63 4.97
C VAL A 78 -3.44 -8.84 5.47
N GLY A 79 -3.15 -9.33 6.66
CA GLY A 79 -3.83 -10.50 7.23
C GLY A 79 -5.33 -10.29 7.47
N PHE A 80 -5.73 -9.08 7.84
CA PHE A 80 -7.15 -8.76 8.00
C PHE A 80 -7.91 -8.77 6.66
N ALA A 81 -7.31 -8.19 5.62
CA ALA A 81 -7.88 -8.16 4.27
C ALA A 81 -7.91 -9.57 3.65
N LYS A 82 -6.80 -10.30 3.72
CA LYS A 82 -6.66 -11.66 3.11
C LYS A 82 -7.74 -12.61 3.59
N LYS A 83 -8.05 -12.60 4.88
CA LYS A 83 -9.11 -13.43 5.49
C LYS A 83 -10.53 -13.10 5.00
N ARG A 84 -10.72 -11.99 4.28
CA ARG A 84 -12.02 -11.49 3.84
C ARG A 84 -12.17 -11.37 2.34
N MET A 85 -11.06 -11.45 1.62
CA MET A 85 -11.05 -11.48 0.16
C MET A 85 -11.41 -12.87 -0.37
N PRO A 86 -11.89 -12.98 -1.62
CA PRO A 86 -12.02 -14.27 -2.30
C PRO A 86 -10.68 -15.02 -2.33
N GLU A 87 -10.72 -16.34 -2.45
CA GLU A 87 -9.53 -17.20 -2.49
C GLU A 87 -8.57 -16.79 -3.61
N GLU A 88 -9.11 -16.44 -4.78
CA GLU A 88 -8.37 -15.95 -5.94
C GLU A 88 -7.94 -14.47 -5.83
N GLY A 89 -8.38 -13.79 -4.77
CA GLY A 89 -8.05 -12.38 -4.53
C GLY A 89 -6.58 -12.18 -4.15
N ARG A 90 -5.95 -11.18 -4.76
CA ARG A 90 -4.51 -10.88 -4.57
C ARG A 90 -4.30 -9.59 -3.81
N ILE A 91 -3.30 -9.61 -2.94
CA ILE A 91 -2.83 -8.45 -2.20
C ILE A 91 -1.41 -8.11 -2.65
N GLY A 92 -1.24 -6.90 -3.19
CA GLY A 92 0.03 -6.37 -3.64
C GLY A 92 0.56 -5.26 -2.73
N LEU A 93 1.86 -5.08 -2.75
CA LEU A 93 2.61 -4.00 -2.08
C LEU A 93 3.49 -3.29 -3.11
N GLN A 94 3.40 -1.96 -3.15
CA GLN A 94 4.37 -1.14 -3.88
C GLN A 94 5.28 -0.44 -2.88
N THR A 95 6.59 -0.61 -3.03
CA THR A 95 7.60 -0.13 -2.09
C THR A 95 8.84 0.41 -2.80
N ASN A 96 9.58 1.29 -2.16
CA ASN A 96 10.92 1.70 -2.59
C ASN A 96 11.99 0.61 -2.32
N GLY A 97 11.66 -0.43 -1.58
CA GLY A 97 12.50 -1.60 -1.30
C GLY A 97 13.57 -1.41 -0.23
N ASN A 98 13.81 -0.19 0.25
CA ASN A 98 14.92 0.10 1.18
C ASN A 98 14.78 -0.60 2.54
N LEU A 99 13.54 -0.83 2.99
CA LEU A 99 13.21 -1.47 4.27
C LEU A 99 12.82 -2.95 4.13
N LEU A 100 12.99 -3.51 2.93
CA LEU A 100 12.66 -4.89 2.65
C LEU A 100 13.88 -5.78 2.87
N ASP A 101 14.00 -6.34 4.06
CA ASP A 101 14.93 -7.41 4.39
C ASP A 101 14.23 -8.79 4.37
N GLU A 102 14.99 -9.86 4.59
CA GLU A 102 14.49 -11.23 4.58
C GLU A 102 13.40 -11.46 5.64
N SER A 103 13.60 -10.96 6.86
CA SER A 103 12.65 -11.08 7.97
C SER A 103 11.34 -10.34 7.68
N ARG A 104 11.44 -9.13 7.12
CA ARG A 104 10.26 -8.34 6.74
C ARG A 104 9.49 -8.99 5.60
N LEU A 105 10.21 -9.53 4.61
CA LEU A 105 9.63 -10.26 3.50
C LEU A 105 8.87 -11.49 3.99
N GLU A 106 9.50 -12.31 4.84
CA GLU A 106 8.89 -13.51 5.41
C GLU A 106 7.61 -13.17 6.20
N SER A 107 7.66 -12.13 7.03
CA SER A 107 6.51 -11.67 7.80
C SER A 107 5.33 -11.24 6.92
N LEU A 108 5.60 -10.52 5.84
CA LEU A 108 4.59 -10.09 4.87
C LEU A 108 3.97 -11.29 4.12
N LEU A 109 4.79 -12.24 3.66
CA LEU A 109 4.32 -13.47 3.00
C LEU A 109 3.45 -14.29 3.96
N ASN A 110 3.88 -14.48 5.19
CA ASN A 110 3.11 -15.20 6.22
C ASN A 110 1.79 -14.51 6.57
N SER A 111 1.69 -13.20 6.40
CA SER A 111 0.44 -12.46 6.59
C SER A 111 -0.53 -12.60 5.41
N GLY A 112 -0.09 -13.13 4.28
CA GLY A 112 -0.90 -13.37 3.07
C GLY A 112 -0.69 -12.37 1.95
N LEU A 113 0.46 -11.67 1.92
CA LEU A 113 0.85 -10.86 0.77
C LEU A 113 1.18 -11.76 -0.43
N ASP A 114 0.67 -11.41 -1.60
CA ASP A 114 0.83 -12.22 -2.83
C ASP A 114 1.87 -11.62 -3.79
N GLU A 115 2.07 -10.30 -3.75
CA GLU A 115 2.86 -9.60 -4.79
C GLU A 115 3.59 -8.39 -4.20
N ILE A 116 4.85 -8.21 -4.62
CA ILE A 116 5.65 -7.02 -4.29
C ILE A 116 6.13 -6.38 -5.60
N CYS A 117 5.85 -5.09 -5.73
CA CYS A 117 6.38 -4.25 -6.81
C CYS A 117 7.40 -3.28 -6.21
N VAL A 118 8.66 -3.42 -6.60
CA VAL A 118 9.73 -2.51 -6.17
C VAL A 118 9.85 -1.36 -7.17
N SER A 119 9.72 -0.12 -6.67
CA SER A 119 9.93 1.09 -7.47
C SER A 119 11.43 1.33 -7.65
N LEU A 120 11.93 1.14 -8.86
CA LEU A 120 13.34 1.29 -9.19
C LEU A 120 13.51 2.39 -10.26
N ASP A 121 14.15 3.50 -9.88
CA ASP A 121 14.30 4.66 -10.77
C ASP A 121 15.72 4.83 -11.32
N ALA A 122 16.67 4.01 -10.89
CA ALA A 122 18.05 4.09 -11.34
C ALA A 122 18.74 2.72 -11.33
N VAL A 123 19.65 2.52 -12.27
CA VAL A 123 20.43 1.28 -12.41
C VAL A 123 21.87 1.40 -11.90
N SER A 124 22.29 2.60 -11.48
CA SER A 124 23.60 2.84 -10.88
C SER A 124 23.49 3.57 -9.55
N ALA A 125 24.44 3.35 -8.67
CA ALA A 125 24.47 4.03 -7.35
C ALA A 125 24.56 5.57 -7.48
N GLU A 126 25.24 6.05 -8.52
CA GLU A 126 25.37 7.49 -8.78
C GLU A 126 24.03 8.10 -9.19
N SER A 127 23.35 7.53 -10.18
CA SER A 127 22.02 7.97 -10.61
C SER A 127 20.99 7.85 -9.49
N PHE A 128 21.10 6.78 -8.68
CA PHE A 128 20.21 6.60 -7.53
C PHE A 128 20.35 7.76 -6.52
N LYS A 129 21.56 8.15 -6.16
CA LYS A 129 21.81 9.27 -5.23
C LYS A 129 21.33 10.64 -5.75
N GLN A 130 21.23 10.78 -7.07
CA GLN A 130 20.72 12.02 -7.67
C GLN A 130 19.18 12.10 -7.68
N ILE A 131 18.51 10.96 -7.65
CA ILE A 131 17.05 10.86 -7.78
C ILE A 131 16.37 10.66 -6.43
N ARG A 132 16.97 9.87 -5.55
CA ARG A 132 16.37 9.36 -4.31
C ARG A 132 16.99 9.89 -3.04
#